data_ee760e49de371618c7f44727846be45a
#
_entry.id   ee760e49de371618c7f44727846be45a
#
_cell.length_a   1.000
_cell.length_b   1.000
_cell.length_c   1.000
_cell.angle_alpha   90.00
_cell.angle_beta   90.00
_cell.angle_gamma   90.00
#
_symmetry.space_group_name_H-M   'P 1'
#
loop_
_entity.id
_entity.type
_entity.pdbx_description
1 polymer ?
#
loop_
_entity_poly.entity_id
_entity_poly.type
_entity_poly.pdbx_seq_one_letter_code
_entity_poly.pdbx_strand_id
1 'polypeptide(L)'
;MRTIRAGQIQSLFAGNIRKLLEECVIDYEKLYEIRLRTGRPVFLCYGDGEKFLRTGNGMPYRVTRQDLKETLEYISGYSLYAYEDEICQGYLSVQGGHRVGITGKVILDGEHIRGMKYISCINVRLAHQVQGCADEVLPYIRNGEQVYHTLIIAPPRCGKTTLLRDMIRQISNGTDRIQGKTVGVVDERSELAGCYQGYHRMIWGCGQMCWMPAQRQKECRCCCVRCHRMLWL
;
A
#
# COMPACT_ATOMS: atom_id res chain seq x y z
N MET A 1 -4.80 -10.44 -14.28
CA MET A 1 -5.48 -9.48 -13.39
C MET A 1 -5.62 -10.11 -12.01
N ARG A 2 -4.86 -9.66 -10.99
CA ARG A 2 -5.10 -10.13 -9.60
C ARG A 2 -6.10 -9.18 -8.98
N THR A 3 -7.33 -9.59 -8.90
CA THR A 3 -8.42 -8.93 -8.19
C THR A 3 -8.05 -8.80 -6.72
N ILE A 4 -8.25 -7.62 -6.14
CA ILE A 4 -8.17 -7.43 -4.69
C ILE A 4 -9.09 -8.47 -4.06
N ARG A 5 -8.55 -9.34 -3.21
CA ARG A 5 -9.38 -10.33 -2.53
C ARG A 5 -10.16 -9.62 -1.42
N ALA A 6 -11.45 -9.40 -1.65
CA ALA A 6 -12.34 -8.74 -0.70
C ALA A 6 -12.18 -9.26 0.73
N GLY A 7 -12.10 -10.58 0.92
CA GLY A 7 -11.91 -11.20 2.22
C GLY A 7 -10.62 -10.79 2.97
N GLN A 8 -9.54 -10.44 2.25
CA GLN A 8 -8.31 -9.94 2.90
C GLN A 8 -8.51 -8.54 3.46
N ILE A 9 -9.29 -7.68 2.78
CA ILE A 9 -9.61 -6.36 3.29
C ILE A 9 -10.59 -6.46 4.43
N GLN A 10 -11.64 -7.25 4.27
CA GLN A 10 -12.68 -7.46 5.29
C GLN A 10 -12.10 -7.98 6.60
N SER A 11 -11.10 -8.87 6.54
CA SER A 11 -10.45 -9.43 7.74
C SER A 11 -9.68 -8.41 8.59
N LEU A 12 -9.39 -7.22 8.07
CA LEU A 12 -8.74 -6.15 8.83
C LEU A 12 -9.68 -5.47 9.83
N PHE A 13 -11.00 -5.61 9.68
CA PHE A 13 -11.99 -4.85 10.43
C PHE A 13 -12.61 -5.66 11.57
N ALA A 14 -13.09 -4.94 12.60
CA ALA A 14 -13.90 -5.48 13.68
C ALA A 14 -15.09 -6.29 13.16
N GLY A 15 -15.53 -7.29 13.93
CA GLY A 15 -16.55 -8.24 13.50
C GLY A 15 -17.83 -7.58 12.97
N ASN A 16 -18.33 -6.54 13.62
CA ASN A 16 -19.53 -5.82 13.21
C ASN A 16 -19.35 -5.15 11.82
N ILE A 17 -18.21 -4.48 11.62
CA ILE A 17 -17.90 -3.79 10.36
C ILE A 17 -17.64 -4.82 9.26
N ARG A 18 -16.92 -5.90 9.57
CA ARG A 18 -16.66 -7.01 8.63
C ARG A 18 -17.95 -7.57 8.07
N LYS A 19 -18.90 -7.92 8.95
CA LYS A 19 -20.20 -8.44 8.57
C LYS A 19 -20.94 -7.50 7.61
N LEU A 20 -20.94 -6.20 7.89
CA LEU A 20 -21.55 -5.20 7.01
C LEU A 20 -20.85 -5.07 5.67
N LEU A 21 -19.51 -5.19 5.64
CA LEU A 21 -18.73 -5.18 4.38
C LEU A 21 -19.00 -6.44 3.53
N GLU A 22 -19.32 -7.57 4.17
CA GLU A 22 -19.69 -8.81 3.50
C GLU A 22 -21.13 -8.77 2.95
N GLU A 23 -22.05 -8.14 3.66
CA GLU A 23 -23.46 -8.00 3.27
C GLU A 23 -23.68 -6.96 2.17
N CYS A 24 -22.77 -5.99 2.03
CA CYS A 24 -22.89 -4.92 1.06
C CYS A 24 -22.21 -5.26 -0.28
N VAL A 25 -22.83 -4.83 -1.38
CA VAL A 25 -22.20 -4.90 -2.72
C VAL A 25 -21.17 -3.79 -2.85
N ILE A 26 -19.90 -4.14 -2.75
CA ILE A 26 -18.76 -3.21 -2.78
C ILE A 26 -17.87 -3.55 -3.97
N ASP A 27 -17.61 -2.56 -4.83
CA ASP A 27 -16.62 -2.65 -5.89
C ASP A 27 -15.22 -2.31 -5.32
N TYR A 28 -14.50 -3.32 -4.85
CA TYR A 28 -13.18 -3.16 -4.26
C TYR A 28 -12.11 -2.71 -5.28
N GLU A 29 -12.34 -2.88 -6.58
CA GLU A 29 -11.40 -2.43 -7.61
C GLU A 29 -11.43 -0.91 -7.77
N LYS A 30 -12.56 -0.27 -7.47
CA LYS A 30 -12.73 1.18 -7.51
C LYS A 30 -12.68 1.85 -6.14
N LEU A 31 -12.61 1.05 -5.06
CA LEU A 31 -12.59 1.55 -3.69
C LEU A 31 -11.16 1.96 -3.30
N TYR A 32 -10.92 3.25 -3.03
CA TYR A 32 -9.60 3.76 -2.67
C TYR A 32 -9.34 3.76 -1.16
N GLU A 33 -10.37 4.01 -0.35
CA GLU A 33 -10.21 4.18 1.09
C GLU A 33 -11.48 3.81 1.85
N ILE A 34 -11.30 3.17 3.01
CA ILE A 34 -12.36 2.94 4.00
C ILE A 34 -11.99 3.75 5.24
N ARG A 35 -12.90 4.66 5.66
CA ARG A 35 -12.67 5.54 6.81
C ARG A 35 -13.57 5.18 7.97
N LEU A 36 -12.93 4.97 9.11
CA LEU A 36 -13.58 4.76 10.40
C LEU A 36 -13.31 5.96 11.31
N ARG A 37 -14.36 6.55 11.85
CA ARG A 37 -14.27 7.66 12.83
C ARG A 37 -15.29 7.42 13.93
N THR A 38 -14.88 7.50 15.19
CA THR A 38 -15.79 7.30 16.34
C THR A 38 -17.04 8.16 16.23
N GLY A 39 -18.21 7.55 16.36
CA GLY A 39 -19.53 8.20 16.32
C GLY A 39 -19.97 8.64 14.92
N ARG A 40 -19.19 8.40 13.87
CA ARG A 40 -19.52 8.73 12.49
C ARG A 40 -19.84 7.47 11.69
N PRO A 41 -20.59 7.58 10.57
CA PRO A 41 -20.76 6.47 9.65
C PRO A 41 -19.42 5.93 9.13
N VAL A 42 -19.40 4.67 8.71
CA VAL A 42 -18.29 4.13 7.92
C VAL A 42 -18.38 4.69 6.51
N PHE A 43 -17.31 5.32 6.04
CA PHE A 43 -17.22 5.88 4.70
C PHE A 43 -16.43 4.95 3.78
N LEU A 44 -16.98 4.74 2.59
CA LEU A 44 -16.33 4.08 1.46
C LEU A 44 -16.02 5.14 0.41
N CYS A 45 -14.73 5.41 0.15
CA CYS A 45 -14.29 6.46 -0.76
C CYS A 45 -13.91 5.89 -2.11
N TYR A 46 -14.59 6.34 -3.15
CA TYR A 46 -14.37 6.01 -4.56
C TYR A 46 -13.84 7.23 -5.32
N GLY A 47 -13.37 7.04 -6.54
CA GLY A 47 -12.90 8.16 -7.38
C GLY A 47 -14.00 9.16 -7.74
N ASP A 48 -15.23 8.72 -7.80
CA ASP A 48 -16.44 9.46 -8.16
C ASP A 48 -17.25 9.98 -6.94
N GLY A 49 -16.81 9.67 -5.71
CA GLY A 49 -17.46 10.14 -4.50
C GLY A 49 -17.36 9.23 -3.29
N GLU A 50 -18.13 9.51 -2.28
CA GLU A 50 -18.15 8.79 -1.02
C GLU A 50 -19.53 8.15 -0.78
N LYS A 51 -19.55 6.93 -0.23
CA LYS A 51 -20.75 6.19 0.16
C LYS A 51 -20.69 5.83 1.64
N PHE A 52 -21.84 5.70 2.29
CA PHE A 52 -21.95 5.21 3.65
C PHE A 52 -22.25 3.72 3.66
N LEU A 53 -21.60 2.99 4.54
CA LEU A 53 -21.98 1.62 4.86
C LEU A 53 -23.27 1.62 5.67
N ARG A 54 -24.26 0.85 5.24
CA ARG A 54 -25.60 0.79 5.83
C ARG A 54 -25.86 -0.58 6.44
N THR A 55 -26.62 -0.57 7.52
CA THR A 55 -27.16 -1.79 8.13
C THR A 55 -28.34 -2.33 7.31
N GLY A 56 -28.77 -3.55 7.55
CA GLY A 56 -29.90 -4.18 6.83
C GLY A 56 -31.22 -3.41 6.91
N ASN A 57 -31.40 -2.53 7.90
CA ASN A 57 -32.54 -1.61 8.00
C ASN A 57 -32.33 -0.27 7.26
N GLY A 58 -31.27 -0.16 6.46
CA GLY A 58 -30.97 1.03 5.64
C GLY A 58 -30.32 2.20 6.37
N MET A 59 -30.13 2.12 7.69
CA MET A 59 -29.51 3.18 8.48
C MET A 59 -27.97 3.13 8.37
N PRO A 60 -27.27 4.28 8.33
CA PRO A 60 -25.82 4.30 8.37
C PRO A 60 -25.27 3.70 9.68
N TYR A 61 -24.36 2.73 9.58
CA TYR A 61 -23.69 2.17 10.74
C TYR A 61 -22.70 3.18 11.34
N ARG A 62 -22.85 3.48 12.64
CA ARG A 62 -21.96 4.40 13.36
C ARG A 62 -20.86 3.63 14.08
N VAL A 63 -19.62 3.98 13.76
CA VAL A 63 -18.42 3.38 14.34
C VAL A 63 -18.34 3.64 15.84
N THR A 64 -18.15 2.60 16.61
CA THR A 64 -17.94 2.66 18.07
C THR A 64 -16.44 2.73 18.40
N ARG A 65 -16.10 3.06 19.63
CA ARG A 65 -14.71 2.96 20.13
C ARG A 65 -14.22 1.52 20.14
N GLN A 66 -15.11 0.57 20.41
CA GLN A 66 -14.78 -0.85 20.41
C GLN A 66 -14.43 -1.34 19.00
N ASP A 67 -15.16 -0.91 17.97
CA ASP A 67 -14.84 -1.24 16.58
C ASP A 67 -13.44 -0.76 16.18
N LEU A 68 -13.03 0.43 16.61
CA LEU A 68 -11.67 0.94 16.31
C LEU A 68 -10.60 0.13 17.06
N LYS A 69 -10.86 -0.23 18.32
CA LYS A 69 -9.93 -1.04 19.11
C LYS A 69 -9.74 -2.42 18.48
N GLU A 70 -10.81 -3.14 18.20
CA GLU A 70 -10.78 -4.46 17.56
C GLU A 70 -10.14 -4.40 16.17
N THR A 71 -10.48 -3.38 15.37
CA THR A 71 -9.86 -3.17 14.06
C THR A 71 -8.35 -3.00 14.18
N LEU A 72 -7.87 -2.24 15.15
CA LEU A 72 -6.45 -2.06 15.38
C LEU A 72 -5.76 -3.37 15.84
N GLU A 73 -6.41 -4.15 16.69
CA GLU A 73 -5.95 -5.47 17.12
C GLU A 73 -5.81 -6.44 15.95
N TYR A 74 -6.80 -6.49 15.05
CA TYR A 74 -6.72 -7.32 13.83
C TYR A 74 -5.62 -6.85 12.87
N ILE A 75 -5.50 -5.54 12.66
CA ILE A 75 -4.48 -4.97 11.78
C ILE A 75 -3.06 -5.27 12.29
N SER A 76 -2.84 -5.19 13.60
CA SER A 76 -1.55 -5.45 14.23
C SER A 76 -1.29 -6.93 14.54
N GLY A 77 -2.20 -7.83 14.19
CA GLY A 77 -2.11 -9.25 14.54
C GLY A 77 -1.99 -9.47 16.06
N TYR A 78 -2.70 -8.66 16.84
CA TYR A 78 -2.70 -8.63 18.31
C TYR A 78 -1.34 -8.25 18.95
N SER A 79 -0.39 -7.72 18.17
CA SER A 79 0.93 -7.31 18.67
C SER A 79 1.22 -5.86 18.30
N LEU A 80 0.69 -4.91 19.06
CA LEU A 80 0.93 -3.47 18.84
C LEU A 80 2.40 -3.09 19.00
N TYR A 81 3.14 -3.80 19.85
CA TYR A 81 4.58 -3.56 20.07
C TYR A 81 5.43 -3.77 18.83
N ALA A 82 5.04 -4.70 17.94
CA ALA A 82 5.76 -4.95 16.70
C ALA A 82 5.65 -3.78 15.69
N TYR A 83 4.77 -2.84 15.94
CA TYR A 83 4.46 -1.70 15.06
C TYR A 83 4.67 -0.34 15.74
N GLU A 84 5.41 -0.27 16.86
CA GLU A 84 5.60 0.98 17.61
C GLU A 84 6.17 2.10 16.72
N ASP A 85 7.18 1.81 15.92
CA ASP A 85 7.79 2.79 15.03
C ASP A 85 6.82 3.30 13.96
N GLU A 86 6.02 2.41 13.38
CA GLU A 86 5.02 2.76 12.36
C GLU A 86 3.87 3.56 12.99
N ILE A 87 3.42 3.18 14.18
CA ILE A 87 2.38 3.90 14.95
C ILE A 87 2.87 5.31 15.29
N CYS A 88 4.14 5.48 15.66
CA CYS A 88 4.74 6.78 15.88
C CYS A 88 4.74 7.64 14.62
N GLN A 89 4.85 7.03 13.45
CA GLN A 89 4.74 7.71 12.15
C GLN A 89 3.29 7.95 11.71
N GLY A 90 2.30 7.43 12.46
CA GLY A 90 0.86 7.60 12.21
C GLY A 90 0.28 6.69 11.13
N TYR A 91 1.00 5.66 10.68
CA TYR A 91 0.49 4.69 9.72
C TYR A 91 1.08 3.29 9.95
N LEU A 92 0.34 2.28 9.49
CA LEU A 92 0.75 0.88 9.45
C LEU A 92 0.69 0.38 8.01
N SER A 93 1.64 -0.44 7.63
CA SER A 93 1.59 -1.20 6.38
C SER A 93 1.02 -2.59 6.65
N VAL A 94 -0.02 -2.99 5.92
CA VAL A 94 -0.68 -4.27 6.14
C VAL A 94 -0.58 -5.16 4.92
N GLN A 95 -0.90 -6.44 5.13
CA GLN A 95 -0.87 -7.46 4.08
C GLN A 95 -1.66 -7.00 2.84
N GLY A 96 -1.03 -7.10 1.65
CA GLY A 96 -1.60 -6.61 0.39
C GLY A 96 -1.02 -5.26 -0.06
N GLY A 97 -0.12 -4.67 0.72
CA GLY A 97 0.47 -3.35 0.45
C GLY A 97 -0.49 -2.20 0.76
N HIS A 98 -1.59 -2.49 1.47
CA HIS A 98 -2.51 -1.46 1.92
C HIS A 98 -1.88 -0.66 3.06
N ARG A 99 -2.25 0.62 3.15
CA ARG A 99 -1.79 1.51 4.23
C ARG A 99 -2.93 1.88 5.15
N VAL A 100 -2.67 1.79 6.44
CA VAL A 100 -3.63 2.16 7.47
C VAL A 100 -3.11 3.38 8.21
N GLY A 101 -3.72 4.53 8.00
CA GLY A 101 -3.48 5.74 8.78
C GLY A 101 -4.26 5.67 10.09
N ILE A 102 -3.59 6.06 11.18
CA ILE A 102 -4.17 6.05 12.52
C ILE A 102 -4.11 7.47 13.08
N THR A 103 -5.16 7.88 13.77
CA THR A 103 -5.20 9.18 14.46
C THR A 103 -5.71 8.98 15.88
N GLY A 104 -5.00 9.56 16.84
CA GLY A 104 -5.31 9.49 18.26
C GLY A 104 -4.58 10.56 19.05
N LYS A 105 -4.58 10.45 20.38
CA LYS A 105 -3.79 11.31 21.26
C LYS A 105 -2.33 10.81 21.29
N VAL A 106 -1.41 11.63 20.83
CA VAL A 106 0.03 11.36 20.86
C VAL A 106 0.53 11.36 22.30
N ILE A 107 1.42 10.42 22.61
CA ILE A 107 2.17 10.37 23.88
C ILE A 107 3.61 10.75 23.54
N LEU A 108 4.10 11.78 24.21
CA LEU A 108 5.47 12.26 24.08
C LEU A 108 6.34 11.74 25.21
N ASP A 109 7.61 11.49 24.91
CA ASP A 109 8.69 11.27 25.85
C ASP A 109 9.80 12.27 25.49
N GLY A 110 9.81 13.41 26.18
CA GLY A 110 10.56 14.58 25.76
C GLY A 110 10.06 15.12 24.41
N GLU A 111 10.95 15.23 23.42
CA GLU A 111 10.63 15.67 22.06
C GLU A 111 10.23 14.50 21.12
N HIS A 112 10.30 13.25 21.59
CA HIS A 112 10.04 12.08 20.77
C HIS A 112 8.61 11.56 20.97
N ILE A 113 7.99 11.10 19.88
CA ILE A 113 6.72 10.41 19.93
C ILE A 113 6.97 8.98 20.43
N ARG A 114 6.43 8.64 21.62
CA ARG A 114 6.51 7.30 22.19
C ARG A 114 5.38 6.39 21.71
N GLY A 115 4.25 6.96 21.28
CA GLY A 115 3.11 6.18 20.85
C GLY A 115 1.84 7.00 20.77
N MET A 116 0.70 6.30 20.65
CA MET A 116 -0.60 6.90 20.46
C MET A 116 -1.65 6.24 21.36
N LYS A 117 -2.49 7.04 22.01
CA LYS A 117 -3.64 6.58 22.83
C LYS A 117 -4.94 7.16 22.28
N TYR A 118 -6.07 6.60 22.74
CA TYR A 118 -7.41 7.09 22.39
C TYR A 118 -7.58 7.25 20.88
N ILE A 119 -7.30 6.17 20.15
CA ILE A 119 -7.50 6.14 18.69
C ILE A 119 -8.93 6.55 18.37
N SER A 120 -9.06 7.58 17.55
CA SER A 120 -10.34 8.20 17.18
C SER A 120 -10.69 8.00 15.71
N CYS A 121 -9.68 7.68 14.88
CA CYS A 121 -9.84 7.50 13.44
C CYS A 121 -8.87 6.42 12.93
N ILE A 122 -9.36 5.59 12.01
CA ILE A 122 -8.57 4.64 11.21
C ILE A 122 -8.98 4.82 9.75
N ASN A 123 -8.00 5.03 8.88
CA ASN A 123 -8.20 5.16 7.43
C ASN A 123 -7.45 4.03 6.72
N VAL A 124 -8.17 3.10 6.14
CA VAL A 124 -7.58 2.00 5.36
C VAL A 124 -7.52 2.38 3.90
N ARG A 125 -6.33 2.68 3.38
CA ARG A 125 -6.08 2.98 1.97
C ARG A 125 -5.75 1.71 1.21
N LEU A 126 -6.50 1.45 0.16
CA LEU A 126 -6.34 0.25 -0.65
C LEU A 126 -5.28 0.48 -1.73
N ALA A 127 -4.30 -0.40 -1.78
CA ALA A 127 -3.31 -0.40 -2.84
C ALA A 127 -3.87 -1.15 -4.05
N HIS A 128 -3.86 -0.50 -5.20
CA HIS A 128 -4.26 -1.08 -6.48
C HIS A 128 -3.03 -1.35 -7.33
N GLN A 129 -3.09 -2.42 -8.11
CA GLN A 129 -2.09 -2.74 -9.11
C GLN A 129 -2.76 -2.70 -10.49
N VAL A 130 -2.29 -1.79 -11.33
CA VAL A 130 -2.75 -1.66 -12.71
C VAL A 130 -1.66 -2.20 -13.63
N GLN A 131 -1.93 -3.35 -14.26
CA GLN A 131 -1.04 -3.95 -15.25
C GLN A 131 -1.32 -3.35 -16.64
N GLY A 132 -0.27 -3.15 -17.44
CA GLY A 132 -0.36 -2.58 -18.78
C GLY A 132 -0.36 -1.04 -18.81
N CYS A 133 -0.36 -0.36 -17.67
CA CYS A 133 -0.32 1.10 -17.67
C CYS A 133 1.01 1.68 -18.18
N ALA A 134 2.06 0.87 -18.28
CA ALA A 134 3.35 1.26 -18.83
C ALA A 134 3.51 0.94 -20.34
N ASP A 135 2.54 0.30 -20.99
CA ASP A 135 2.65 -0.17 -22.36
C ASP A 135 2.97 0.96 -23.36
N GLU A 136 2.32 2.11 -23.16
CA GLU A 136 2.54 3.29 -24.01
C GLU A 136 3.87 4.01 -23.72
N VAL A 137 4.42 3.86 -22.51
CA VAL A 137 5.64 4.57 -22.06
C VAL A 137 6.90 3.78 -22.35
N LEU A 138 6.86 2.45 -22.25
CA LEU A 138 8.01 1.58 -22.43
C LEU A 138 8.77 1.78 -23.75
N PRO A 139 8.13 1.99 -24.90
CA PRO A 139 8.84 2.23 -26.16
C PRO A 139 9.76 3.49 -26.14
N TYR A 140 9.44 4.48 -25.30
CA TYR A 140 10.24 5.71 -25.18
C TYR A 140 11.45 5.56 -24.28
N ILE A 141 11.42 4.63 -23.34
CA ILE A 141 12.49 4.42 -22.35
C ILE A 141 13.37 3.22 -22.66
N ARG A 142 13.03 2.45 -23.71
CA ARG A 142 13.74 1.23 -24.09
C ARG A 142 14.03 1.20 -25.58
N ASN A 143 15.27 0.83 -25.92
CA ASN A 143 15.70 0.56 -27.29
C ASN A 143 16.34 -0.83 -27.35
N GLY A 144 15.56 -1.82 -27.82
CA GLY A 144 15.95 -3.21 -27.77
C GLY A 144 16.22 -3.67 -26.34
N GLU A 145 17.45 -4.12 -26.07
CA GLU A 145 17.87 -4.55 -24.73
C GLU A 145 18.31 -3.40 -23.82
N GLN A 146 18.55 -2.22 -24.37
CA GLN A 146 19.00 -1.08 -23.59
C GLN A 146 17.80 -0.35 -22.97
N VAL A 147 17.91 -0.02 -21.68
CA VAL A 147 16.95 0.85 -20.96
C VAL A 147 17.65 2.16 -20.67
N TYR A 148 17.00 3.28 -21.00
CA TYR A 148 17.56 4.61 -20.80
C TYR A 148 17.42 5.07 -19.35
N HIS A 149 18.34 5.92 -18.89
CA HIS A 149 18.18 6.66 -17.65
C HIS A 149 16.95 7.54 -17.75
N THR A 150 15.98 7.32 -16.89
CA THR A 150 14.65 7.94 -16.98
C THR A 150 14.29 8.60 -15.67
N LEU A 151 13.79 9.84 -15.73
CA LEU A 151 13.24 10.56 -14.59
C LEU A 151 11.74 10.74 -14.79
N ILE A 152 10.93 10.25 -13.83
CA ILE A 152 9.48 10.39 -13.87
C ILE A 152 9.05 11.54 -12.96
N ILE A 153 8.51 12.60 -13.56
CA ILE A 153 8.04 13.81 -12.87
C ILE A 153 6.54 13.94 -13.09
N ALA A 154 5.78 14.01 -12.02
CA ALA A 154 4.35 14.31 -12.07
C ALA A 154 3.86 14.80 -10.69
N PRO A 155 2.73 15.52 -10.63
CA PRO A 155 2.11 15.92 -9.36
C PRO A 155 1.75 14.72 -8.46
N PRO A 156 1.50 14.93 -7.16
CA PRO A 156 0.97 13.88 -6.29
C PRO A 156 -0.33 13.28 -6.86
N ARG A 157 -0.53 11.98 -6.64
CA ARG A 157 -1.72 11.20 -7.08
C ARG A 157 -1.91 11.04 -8.58
N CYS A 158 -0.95 11.41 -9.41
CA CYS A 158 -0.98 11.20 -10.87
C CYS A 158 -0.49 9.83 -11.33
N GLY A 159 -0.47 8.83 -10.47
CA GLY A 159 -0.15 7.45 -10.85
C GLY A 159 1.34 7.13 -11.03
N LYS A 160 2.30 8.00 -10.62
CA LYS A 160 3.75 7.74 -10.73
C LYS A 160 4.17 6.37 -10.23
N THR A 161 3.77 6.04 -8.99
CA THR A 161 4.11 4.76 -8.35
C THR A 161 3.47 3.58 -9.08
N THR A 162 2.27 3.75 -9.61
CA THR A 162 1.57 2.73 -10.40
C THR A 162 2.29 2.47 -11.72
N LEU A 163 2.64 3.54 -12.44
CA LEU A 163 3.41 3.47 -13.68
C LEU A 163 4.78 2.82 -13.44
N LEU A 164 5.54 3.31 -12.46
CA LEU A 164 6.87 2.79 -12.14
C LEU A 164 6.84 1.31 -11.78
N ARG A 165 5.85 0.88 -11.02
CA ARG A 165 5.65 -0.53 -10.65
C ARG A 165 5.43 -1.42 -11.89
N ASP A 166 4.61 -0.97 -12.82
CA ASP A 166 4.35 -1.74 -14.04
C ASP A 166 5.54 -1.72 -15.01
N MET A 167 6.26 -0.60 -15.12
CA MET A 167 7.53 -0.51 -15.85
C MET A 167 8.56 -1.52 -15.32
N ILE A 168 8.77 -1.55 -14.01
CA ILE A 168 9.68 -2.48 -13.34
C ILE A 168 9.27 -3.92 -13.66
N ARG A 169 8.00 -4.26 -13.53
CA ARG A 169 7.46 -5.59 -13.84
C ARG A 169 7.75 -5.99 -15.29
N GLN A 170 7.46 -5.10 -16.25
CA GLN A 170 7.63 -5.39 -17.67
C GLN A 170 9.11 -5.47 -18.09
N ILE A 171 9.97 -4.62 -17.53
CA ILE A 171 11.42 -4.68 -17.78
C ILE A 171 12.00 -5.99 -17.23
N SER A 172 11.54 -6.42 -16.06
CA SER A 172 12.02 -7.64 -15.42
C SER A 172 11.53 -8.92 -16.12
N ASN A 173 10.26 -8.95 -16.54
CA ASN A 173 9.71 -10.11 -17.25
C ASN A 173 10.21 -10.20 -18.70
N GLY A 174 10.50 -9.06 -19.33
CA GLY A 174 10.71 -8.98 -20.76
C GLY A 174 9.42 -9.17 -21.54
N THR A 175 9.57 -9.46 -22.81
CA THR A 175 8.52 -9.78 -23.78
C THR A 175 8.97 -10.97 -24.62
N ASP A 176 8.11 -11.52 -25.47
CA ASP A 176 8.45 -12.62 -26.38
C ASP A 176 9.67 -12.32 -27.29
N ARG A 177 9.93 -11.03 -27.51
CA ARG A 177 11.04 -10.56 -28.39
C ARG A 177 12.24 -10.00 -27.63
N ILE A 178 12.10 -9.67 -26.37
CA ILE A 178 13.12 -8.97 -25.59
C ILE A 178 13.26 -9.63 -24.23
N GLN A 179 14.45 -10.13 -23.96
CA GLN A 179 14.76 -10.80 -22.69
C GLN A 179 14.53 -9.87 -21.50
N GLY A 180 13.98 -10.43 -20.41
CA GLY A 180 13.84 -9.74 -19.14
C GLY A 180 15.19 -9.42 -18.50
N LYS A 181 15.23 -8.37 -17.67
CA LYS A 181 16.45 -7.92 -16.99
C LYS A 181 16.32 -8.08 -15.49
N THR A 182 17.45 -8.29 -14.83
CA THR A 182 17.51 -8.17 -13.37
C THR A 182 17.37 -6.70 -12.99
N VAL A 183 16.38 -6.39 -12.15
CA VAL A 183 16.08 -5.04 -11.70
C VAL A 183 16.24 -4.95 -10.19
N GLY A 184 17.12 -4.07 -9.73
CA GLY A 184 17.22 -3.69 -8.31
C GLY A 184 16.29 -2.52 -8.02
N VAL A 185 15.54 -2.60 -6.92
CA VAL A 185 14.59 -1.56 -6.53
C VAL A 185 14.87 -1.10 -5.11
N VAL A 186 15.05 0.20 -4.92
CA VAL A 186 15.11 0.84 -3.61
C VAL A 186 13.76 1.48 -3.31
N ASP A 187 13.04 0.93 -2.34
CA ASP A 187 11.67 1.32 -2.00
C ASP A 187 11.60 1.83 -0.55
N GLU A 188 11.99 3.08 -0.36
CA GLU A 188 12.13 3.73 0.96
C GLU A 188 10.84 3.69 1.79
N ARG A 189 9.68 3.73 1.14
CA ARG A 189 8.37 3.81 1.81
C ARG A 189 7.50 2.58 1.62
N SER A 190 8.07 1.48 1.10
CA SER A 190 7.31 0.28 0.75
C SER A 190 6.09 0.54 -0.15
N GLU A 191 6.20 1.57 -1.01
CA GLU A 191 5.12 1.96 -1.92
C GLU A 191 5.11 1.14 -3.19
N LEU A 192 6.27 0.72 -3.68
CA LEU A 192 6.41 -0.03 -4.92
C LEU A 192 6.10 -1.52 -4.71
N ALA A 193 6.79 -2.14 -3.78
CA ALA A 193 6.68 -3.58 -3.53
C ALA A 193 5.45 -3.98 -2.72
N GLY A 194 4.89 -3.04 -1.94
CA GLY A 194 3.84 -3.36 -0.97
C GLY A 194 4.31 -4.45 0.00
N CYS A 195 5.56 -4.34 0.48
CA CYS A 195 6.16 -5.33 1.35
C CYS A 195 5.48 -5.36 2.72
N TYR A 196 5.27 -6.57 3.21
CA TYR A 196 4.76 -6.83 4.54
C TYR A 196 5.52 -8.03 5.13
N GLN A 197 6.18 -7.85 6.27
CA GLN A 197 6.98 -8.88 6.94
C GLN A 197 7.97 -9.60 6.00
N GLY A 198 8.65 -8.84 5.12
CA GLY A 198 9.61 -9.37 4.16
C GLY A 198 9.01 -10.03 2.91
N TYR A 199 7.70 -10.13 2.80
CA TYR A 199 7.04 -10.68 1.62
C TYR A 199 6.56 -9.58 0.67
N HIS A 200 6.97 -9.67 -0.59
CA HIS A 200 6.48 -8.82 -1.66
C HIS A 200 5.08 -9.26 -2.08
N ARG A 201 4.12 -8.34 -2.06
CA ARG A 201 2.71 -8.64 -2.37
C ARG A 201 2.28 -8.21 -3.77
N MET A 202 2.97 -7.24 -4.34
CA MET A 202 2.72 -6.82 -5.71
C MET A 202 3.34 -7.81 -6.70
N ILE A 203 2.76 -7.92 -7.89
CA ILE A 203 3.31 -8.78 -8.95
C ILE A 203 4.56 -8.09 -9.50
N TRP A 204 5.68 -8.71 -9.26
CA TRP A 204 6.99 -8.32 -9.75
C TRP A 204 7.44 -9.32 -10.79
N GLY A 205 8.39 -8.96 -11.63
CA GLY A 205 8.97 -9.88 -12.58
C GLY A 205 9.93 -10.87 -11.92
N CYS A 206 10.30 -11.90 -12.67
CA CYS A 206 11.08 -13.05 -12.17
C CYS A 206 12.52 -12.70 -11.77
N GLY A 207 13.09 -11.58 -12.25
CA GLY A 207 14.49 -11.19 -12.01
C GLY A 207 14.65 -10.02 -11.05
N GLN A 208 13.76 -9.80 -10.11
CA GLN A 208 13.79 -8.62 -9.25
C GLN A 208 14.34 -8.86 -7.86
N MET A 209 15.14 -7.90 -7.39
CA MET A 209 15.55 -7.76 -6.00
C MET A 209 15.04 -6.43 -5.46
N CYS A 210 14.31 -6.46 -4.35
CA CYS A 210 13.82 -5.26 -3.67
C CYS A 210 14.59 -5.05 -2.38
N TRP A 211 15.00 -3.82 -2.15
CA TRP A 211 15.65 -3.37 -0.92
C TRP A 211 14.67 -2.51 -0.13
N MET A 212 14.39 -2.93 1.09
CA MET A 212 13.47 -2.27 2.00
C MET A 212 14.18 -1.35 2.99
N PRO A 213 13.44 -0.53 3.72
CA PRO A 213 13.78 0.86 4.02
C PRO A 213 15.10 1.00 4.72
N ALA A 214 16.07 1.58 4.05
CA ALA A 214 17.22 2.18 4.66
C ALA A 214 17.46 3.55 4.03
N GLN A 215 18.26 4.36 4.67
CA GLN A 215 18.59 5.69 4.14
C GLN A 215 19.17 5.55 2.72
N ARG A 216 18.49 6.11 1.72
CA ARG A 216 18.80 6.04 0.27
C ARG A 216 20.30 6.05 -0.07
N GLN A 217 21.09 6.87 0.62
CA GLN A 217 22.53 6.96 0.35
C GLN A 217 23.33 5.73 0.75
N LYS A 218 22.93 5.01 1.79
CA LYS A 218 23.66 3.81 2.27
C LYS A 218 23.36 2.59 1.38
N GLU A 219 22.12 2.45 0.94
CA GLU A 219 21.70 1.33 0.11
C GLU A 219 22.24 1.45 -1.32
N CYS A 220 22.21 2.65 -1.91
CA CYS A 220 22.81 2.90 -3.21
C CYS A 220 24.28 2.49 -3.26
N ARG A 221 25.05 2.77 -2.22
CA ARG A 221 26.47 2.35 -2.16
C ARG A 221 26.63 0.83 -2.05
N CYS A 222 25.78 0.16 -1.27
CA CYS A 222 25.81 -1.32 -1.16
C CYS A 222 25.43 -2.00 -2.47
N CYS A 223 24.47 -1.49 -3.19
CA CYS A 223 24.04 -2.02 -4.47
C CYS A 223 25.11 -1.86 -5.56
N CYS A 224 25.78 -0.71 -5.63
CA CYS A 224 26.86 -0.47 -6.60
C CYS A 224 28.03 -1.45 -6.45
N VAL A 225 28.28 -1.97 -5.24
CA VAL A 225 29.38 -2.89 -4.98
C VAL A 225 29.05 -4.34 -5.36
N ARG A 226 27.77 -4.73 -5.40
CA ARG A 226 27.36 -6.13 -5.61
C ARG A 226 26.78 -6.46 -6.98
N CYS A 227 26.36 -5.49 -7.77
CA CYS A 227 25.68 -5.77 -9.04
C CYS A 227 26.31 -5.02 -10.19
N HIS A 228 26.98 -5.75 -11.06
CA HIS A 228 27.68 -5.20 -12.24
C HIS A 228 26.76 -4.62 -13.32
N ARG A 229 25.43 -4.74 -13.20
CA ARG A 229 24.44 -4.20 -14.18
C ARG A 229 23.11 -3.91 -13.48
N MET A 230 23.06 -2.90 -12.63
CA MET A 230 21.81 -2.41 -12.07
C MET A 230 21.27 -1.22 -12.84
N LEU A 231 19.97 -1.26 -13.11
CA LEU A 231 19.20 -0.12 -13.53
C LEU A 231 18.74 0.63 -12.25
N TRP A 232 19.13 1.89 -12.14
CA TRP A 232 18.61 2.80 -11.14
C TRP A 232 17.42 3.54 -11.75
N LEU A 233 16.24 3.33 -11.20
CA LEU A 233 15.03 4.09 -11.53
C LEU A 233 14.68 5.05 -10.41
#